data_e4f0a9631c78b61187c5d5e73f52e4f8
#
_entry.id   e4f0a9631c78b61187c5d5e73f52e4f8
#
_cell.length_a   1.000
_cell.length_b   1.000
_cell.length_c   1.000
_cell.angle_alpha   90.00
_cell.angle_beta   90.00
_cell.angle_gamma   90.00
#
_symmetry.space_group_name_H-M   'P 1'
#
loop_
_entity.id
_entity.type
_entity.pdbx_description
1 polymer ?
#
loop_
_entity_poly.entity_id
_entity_poly.type
_entity_poly.pdbx_seq_one_letter_code
_entity_poly.pdbx_strand_id
1 'polypeptide(L)'
;MMKKMMMGLLATLGLTTACGQANFENTDVKGFSELVENPDVVVLDVRTAAEFKEGHIERALNIDQAQGDFIQKVKAAVANDRQVAVYCRSGRRSANAAGRLAAEGYQVVNLKGGIVAWKEAGMPVTTDTYEVDVFKTRSGKTVKFHALMHACIRMEYDGKEIEIDPVAKLRDRTVDFASFPKADYIFVTHEHPDHYDAATLRLLSAEHTRLIANKRCADMFGSGEVMANGDRMKLAEDFTVEAVPAYNTTEGRQQFHPKARDNGYVLTIDGLRVYIAGDTEDIAEMSAIKDIDIVFLPCNQPFTMTVEQLVKAAKTIKPKVLFPYHYGQTDVSTLPPLLQGEGIDVRIRHYE
;
A
#
# COMPACT_ATOMS: atom_id res chain seq x y z
N MET A 1 -22.58 -58.22 -8.39
CA MET A 1 -22.26 -56.80 -8.51
C MET A 1 -22.89 -56.07 -7.32
N MET A 2 -22.13 -55.87 -6.25
CA MET A 2 -22.62 -55.25 -5.00
C MET A 2 -22.20 -53.78 -4.97
N LYS A 3 -23.20 -52.86 -4.94
CA LYS A 3 -22.98 -51.43 -4.67
C LYS A 3 -22.73 -51.24 -3.17
N LYS A 4 -21.54 -50.76 -2.80
CA LYS A 4 -21.27 -50.28 -1.45
C LYS A 4 -21.88 -48.89 -1.27
N MET A 5 -22.84 -48.79 -0.38
CA MET A 5 -23.42 -47.57 0.16
C MET A 5 -22.48 -47.01 1.23
N MET A 6 -21.92 -45.82 1.03
CA MET A 6 -21.20 -45.07 2.08
C MET A 6 -22.23 -44.28 2.90
N MET A 7 -22.41 -44.69 4.14
CA MET A 7 -23.19 -43.97 5.14
C MET A 7 -22.37 -42.77 5.67
N GLY A 8 -22.84 -41.57 5.38
CA GLY A 8 -22.31 -40.37 5.98
C GLY A 8 -22.82 -40.18 7.40
N LEU A 9 -21.89 -40.03 8.32
CA LEU A 9 -22.17 -39.78 9.73
C LEU A 9 -22.48 -38.27 9.88
N LEU A 10 -23.74 -37.90 10.04
CA LEU A 10 -24.14 -36.55 10.47
C LEU A 10 -23.85 -36.42 11.97
N ALA A 11 -22.82 -35.65 12.33
CA ALA A 11 -22.62 -35.18 13.68
C ALA A 11 -23.56 -33.98 13.94
N THR A 12 -24.59 -34.20 14.74
CA THR A 12 -25.45 -33.13 15.27
C THR A 12 -24.65 -32.33 16.31
N LEU A 13 -24.16 -31.17 15.96
CA LEU A 13 -23.68 -30.20 16.95
C LEU A 13 -24.89 -29.53 17.59
N GLY A 14 -25.03 -29.76 18.89
CA GLY A 14 -26.02 -29.09 19.73
C GLY A 14 -25.71 -27.58 19.81
N LEU A 15 -26.67 -26.76 19.40
CA LEU A 15 -26.68 -25.35 19.69
C LEU A 15 -26.90 -25.11 21.17
N THR A 16 -25.84 -24.83 21.93
CA THR A 16 -25.96 -24.14 23.21
C THR A 16 -25.79 -22.63 22.93
N THR A 17 -26.88 -21.87 23.08
CA THR A 17 -26.88 -20.43 23.15
C THR A 17 -26.10 -19.96 24.38
N ALA A 18 -24.79 -19.71 24.22
CA ALA A 18 -24.01 -18.97 25.19
C ALA A 18 -23.93 -17.54 24.72
N CYS A 19 -24.17 -16.59 25.61
CA CYS A 19 -24.05 -15.16 25.48
C CYS A 19 -22.79 -14.77 24.68
N GLY A 20 -22.94 -13.99 23.58
CA GLY A 20 -21.95 -13.81 22.54
C GLY A 20 -20.65 -13.16 23.00
N GLN A 21 -19.64 -13.98 23.20
CA GLN A 21 -18.26 -13.55 23.08
C GLN A 21 -17.86 -13.74 21.62
N ALA A 22 -17.56 -12.63 20.94
CA ALA A 22 -17.10 -12.68 19.56
C ALA A 22 -15.86 -13.56 19.48
N ASN A 23 -15.94 -14.63 18.68
CA ASN A 23 -14.88 -15.66 18.61
C ASN A 23 -13.74 -15.16 17.73
N PHE A 24 -12.54 -15.14 18.28
CA PHE A 24 -11.27 -15.01 17.57
C PHE A 24 -10.39 -16.22 17.86
N GLU A 25 -9.43 -16.47 17.01
CA GLU A 25 -8.48 -17.57 17.16
C GLU A 25 -7.21 -17.11 17.87
N ASN A 26 -6.53 -18.05 18.55
CA ASN A 26 -5.21 -17.82 19.11
C ASN A 26 -4.22 -18.82 18.51
N THR A 27 -3.07 -18.34 18.06
CA THR A 27 -2.00 -19.19 17.52
C THR A 27 -0.67 -18.95 18.25
N ASP A 28 0.26 -19.87 18.10
CA ASP A 28 1.65 -19.72 18.54
C ASP A 28 2.48 -18.97 17.49
N VAL A 29 3.79 -18.82 17.73
CA VAL A 29 4.71 -18.13 16.84
C VAL A 29 4.78 -18.78 15.46
N LYS A 30 4.77 -20.13 15.39
CA LYS A 30 4.84 -20.86 14.13
C LYS A 30 3.61 -20.56 13.26
N GLY A 31 2.42 -20.75 13.78
CA GLY A 31 1.21 -20.47 13.03
C GLY A 31 1.05 -18.97 12.69
N PHE A 32 1.54 -18.07 13.56
CA PHE A 32 1.51 -16.65 13.26
C PHE A 32 2.50 -16.26 12.14
N SER A 33 3.69 -16.88 12.07
CA SER A 33 4.66 -16.64 11.00
C SER A 33 4.11 -17.06 9.63
N GLU A 34 3.37 -18.15 9.54
CA GLU A 34 2.69 -18.58 8.31
C GLU A 34 1.65 -17.53 7.85
N LEU A 35 0.94 -16.90 8.80
CA LEU A 35 0.00 -15.81 8.50
C LEU A 35 0.73 -14.54 8.02
N VAL A 36 1.85 -14.18 8.64
CA VAL A 36 2.65 -13.00 8.23
C VAL A 36 3.17 -13.13 6.79
N GLU A 37 3.49 -14.33 6.34
CA GLU A 37 3.94 -14.59 4.97
C GLU A 37 2.83 -14.45 3.92
N ASN A 38 1.57 -14.54 4.33
CA ASN A 38 0.44 -14.39 3.43
C ASN A 38 0.13 -12.90 3.17
N PRO A 39 0.25 -12.40 1.92
CA PRO A 39 -0.01 -10.99 1.61
C PRO A 39 -1.47 -10.57 1.80
N ASP A 40 -2.41 -11.53 1.81
CA ASP A 40 -3.84 -11.25 2.02
C ASP A 40 -4.20 -11.07 3.50
N VAL A 41 -3.29 -11.41 4.42
CA VAL A 41 -3.44 -11.21 5.85
C VAL A 41 -2.89 -9.86 6.26
N VAL A 42 -3.66 -9.10 7.03
CA VAL A 42 -3.20 -7.83 7.63
C VAL A 42 -2.54 -8.13 8.97
N VAL A 43 -1.27 -7.77 9.12
CA VAL A 43 -0.57 -7.84 10.42
C VAL A 43 -0.84 -6.54 11.19
N LEU A 44 -1.37 -6.63 12.40
CA LEU A 44 -1.79 -5.48 13.20
C LEU A 44 -1.06 -5.44 14.55
N ASP A 45 -0.23 -4.44 14.75
CA ASP A 45 0.39 -4.12 16.04
C ASP A 45 -0.50 -3.16 16.84
N VAL A 46 -1.04 -3.63 17.94
CA VAL A 46 -1.94 -2.82 18.80
C VAL A 46 -1.24 -2.20 20.00
N ARG A 47 0.09 -2.09 19.94
CA ARG A 47 0.91 -1.38 20.93
C ARG A 47 0.92 0.13 20.67
N THR A 48 1.53 0.87 21.58
CA THR A 48 1.79 2.31 21.37
C THR A 48 2.78 2.53 20.21
N ALA A 49 2.73 3.71 19.60
CA ALA A 49 3.69 4.10 18.57
C ALA A 49 5.15 4.07 19.05
N ALA A 50 5.41 4.37 20.34
CA ALA A 50 6.74 4.28 20.92
C ALA A 50 7.24 2.82 20.95
N GLU A 51 6.41 1.88 21.43
CA GLU A 51 6.74 0.44 21.42
C GLU A 51 6.95 -0.10 20.01
N PHE A 52 6.20 0.41 19.02
CA PHE A 52 6.34 0.04 17.62
C PHE A 52 7.70 0.46 17.05
N LYS A 53 8.12 1.69 17.30
CA LYS A 53 9.43 2.23 16.88
C LYS A 53 10.62 1.49 17.48
N GLU A 54 10.49 0.91 18.68
CA GLU A 54 11.52 0.08 19.31
C GLU A 54 11.74 -1.28 18.60
N GLY A 55 10.86 -1.64 17.69
CA GLY A 55 10.90 -2.84 16.88
C GLY A 55 9.56 -3.55 16.80
N HIS A 56 9.18 -3.95 15.60
CA HIS A 56 7.89 -4.58 15.27
C HIS A 56 8.07 -5.68 14.22
N ILE A 57 7.02 -6.49 14.03
CA ILE A 57 6.98 -7.50 12.97
C ILE A 57 6.81 -6.77 11.63
N GLU A 58 7.60 -7.12 10.62
CA GLU A 58 7.54 -6.53 9.28
C GLU A 58 6.10 -6.52 8.73
N ARG A 59 5.72 -5.50 7.99
CA ARG A 59 4.39 -5.27 7.42
C ARG A 59 3.28 -4.95 8.45
N ALA A 60 3.60 -4.84 9.74
CA ALA A 60 2.57 -4.53 10.72
C ALA A 60 2.09 -3.08 10.59
N LEU A 61 0.77 -2.91 10.49
CA LEU A 61 0.13 -1.63 10.73
C LEU A 61 0.09 -1.35 12.24
N ASN A 62 0.45 -0.14 12.65
CA ASN A 62 0.38 0.22 14.07
C ASN A 62 -0.86 1.04 14.38
N ILE A 63 -1.79 0.44 15.11
CA ILE A 63 -2.99 1.14 15.60
C ILE A 63 -3.17 0.81 17.09
N ASP A 64 -2.85 1.76 17.96
CA ASP A 64 -2.92 1.56 19.41
C ASP A 64 -4.36 1.30 19.88
N GLN A 65 -4.58 0.11 20.44
CA GLN A 65 -5.90 -0.31 20.91
C GLN A 65 -6.45 0.48 22.11
N ALA A 66 -5.61 1.26 22.78
CA ALA A 66 -6.02 2.11 23.90
C ALA A 66 -6.71 3.41 23.43
N GLN A 67 -6.58 3.77 22.15
CA GLN A 67 -7.24 4.96 21.61
C GLN A 67 -8.74 4.73 21.46
N GLY A 68 -9.53 5.79 21.75
CA GLY A 68 -10.99 5.72 21.69
C GLY A 68 -11.54 5.45 20.29
N ASP A 69 -10.80 5.83 19.26
CA ASP A 69 -11.12 5.70 17.82
C ASP A 69 -10.49 4.45 17.16
N PHE A 70 -9.97 3.49 17.95
CA PHE A 70 -9.31 2.29 17.47
C PHE A 70 -10.08 1.56 16.37
N ILE A 71 -11.37 1.29 16.60
CA ILE A 71 -12.20 0.56 15.63
C ILE A 71 -12.38 1.36 14.34
N GLN A 72 -12.59 2.67 14.43
CA GLN A 72 -12.73 3.53 13.25
C GLN A 72 -11.46 3.55 12.41
N LYS A 73 -10.28 3.63 13.06
CA LYS A 73 -8.98 3.57 12.38
C LYS A 73 -8.75 2.23 11.70
N VAL A 74 -9.11 1.12 12.36
CA VAL A 74 -8.97 -0.20 11.71
C VAL A 74 -9.91 -0.29 10.50
N LYS A 75 -11.17 0.15 10.62
CA LYS A 75 -12.12 0.14 9.48
C LYS A 75 -11.67 1.03 8.31
N ALA A 76 -10.97 2.11 8.57
CA ALA A 76 -10.41 2.96 7.54
C ALA A 76 -9.19 2.34 6.82
N ALA A 77 -8.39 1.54 7.56
CA ALA A 77 -7.14 0.98 7.05
C ALA A 77 -7.26 -0.45 6.51
N VAL A 78 -8.29 -1.21 6.92
CA VAL A 78 -8.41 -2.65 6.68
C VAL A 78 -9.82 -2.99 6.21
N ALA A 79 -9.94 -3.52 5.00
CA ALA A 79 -11.21 -4.02 4.48
C ALA A 79 -11.73 -5.20 5.33
N ASN A 80 -13.06 -5.27 5.55
CA ASN A 80 -13.65 -6.18 6.52
C ASN A 80 -13.61 -7.66 6.09
N ASP A 81 -13.36 -7.95 4.84
CA ASP A 81 -13.20 -9.29 4.27
C ASP A 81 -11.77 -9.84 4.41
N ARG A 82 -10.82 -9.04 4.89
CA ARG A 82 -9.43 -9.47 5.13
C ARG A 82 -9.27 -10.07 6.52
N GLN A 83 -8.49 -11.15 6.60
CA GLN A 83 -8.07 -11.72 7.88
C GLN A 83 -7.05 -10.82 8.57
N VAL A 84 -7.19 -10.65 9.89
CA VAL A 84 -6.31 -9.83 10.72
C VAL A 84 -5.49 -10.71 11.68
N ALA A 85 -4.17 -10.69 11.53
CA ALA A 85 -3.21 -11.29 12.45
C ALA A 85 -2.76 -10.21 13.44
N VAL A 86 -3.25 -10.25 14.68
CA VAL A 86 -3.05 -9.20 15.67
C VAL A 86 -2.05 -9.60 16.75
N TYR A 87 -1.18 -8.68 17.15
CA TYR A 87 -0.27 -8.90 18.26
C TYR A 87 -0.08 -7.64 19.12
N CYS A 88 0.43 -7.87 20.33
CA CYS A 88 0.93 -6.80 21.21
C CYS A 88 2.24 -7.25 21.88
N ARG A 89 2.60 -6.68 23.03
CA ARG A 89 3.81 -7.11 23.75
C ARG A 89 3.77 -8.56 24.21
N SER A 90 2.68 -8.98 24.87
CA SER A 90 2.55 -10.31 25.54
C SER A 90 1.31 -11.11 25.14
N GLY A 91 0.54 -10.68 24.13
CA GLY A 91 -0.70 -11.32 23.71
C GLY A 91 -1.97 -10.86 24.44
N ARG A 92 -1.87 -10.13 25.58
CA ARG A 92 -3.03 -9.75 26.39
C ARG A 92 -3.83 -8.59 25.77
N ARG A 93 -3.16 -7.48 25.40
CA ARG A 93 -3.80 -6.32 24.76
C ARG A 93 -4.41 -6.70 23.40
N SER A 94 -3.69 -7.53 22.65
CA SER A 94 -4.14 -8.00 21.34
C SER A 94 -5.31 -9.00 21.43
N ALA A 95 -5.42 -9.81 22.46
CA ALA A 95 -6.61 -10.62 22.70
C ALA A 95 -7.86 -9.75 22.97
N ASN A 96 -7.71 -8.66 23.71
CA ASN A 96 -8.80 -7.69 23.90
C ASN A 96 -9.19 -7.02 22.56
N ALA A 97 -8.19 -6.54 21.80
CA ALA A 97 -8.40 -5.95 20.48
C ALA A 97 -9.05 -6.94 19.52
N ALA A 98 -8.62 -8.22 19.53
CA ALA A 98 -9.19 -9.28 18.71
C ALA A 98 -10.70 -9.48 18.98
N GLY A 99 -11.09 -9.50 20.25
CA GLY A 99 -12.52 -9.60 20.62
C GLY A 99 -13.35 -8.42 20.11
N ARG A 100 -12.79 -7.20 20.19
CA ARG A 100 -13.44 -5.98 19.66
C ARG A 100 -13.59 -6.01 18.13
N LEU A 101 -12.55 -6.46 17.43
CA LEU A 101 -12.57 -6.58 15.96
C LEU A 101 -13.48 -7.69 15.49
N ALA A 102 -13.48 -8.85 16.18
CA ALA A 102 -14.38 -9.94 15.86
C ALA A 102 -15.88 -9.56 16.05
N ALA A 103 -16.18 -8.69 17.03
CA ALA A 103 -17.52 -8.12 17.21
C ALA A 103 -17.95 -7.23 16.02
N GLU A 104 -16.99 -6.66 15.29
CA GLU A 104 -17.20 -5.86 14.06
C GLU A 104 -17.19 -6.72 12.78
N GLY A 105 -17.09 -8.05 12.92
CA GLY A 105 -17.16 -9.00 11.81
C GLY A 105 -15.82 -9.39 11.17
N TYR A 106 -14.68 -8.93 11.70
CA TYR A 106 -13.38 -9.35 11.20
C TYR A 106 -13.04 -10.78 11.58
N GLN A 107 -12.35 -11.51 10.70
CA GLN A 107 -11.66 -12.76 11.04
C GLN A 107 -10.32 -12.44 11.70
N VAL A 108 -10.15 -12.79 12.97
CA VAL A 108 -8.99 -12.35 13.75
C VAL A 108 -8.25 -13.53 14.37
N VAL A 109 -6.91 -13.50 14.24
CA VAL A 109 -5.99 -14.45 14.87
C VAL A 109 -5.02 -13.69 15.77
N ASN A 110 -4.97 -14.03 17.05
CA ASN A 110 -4.10 -13.39 18.04
C ASN A 110 -2.83 -14.21 18.27
N LEU A 111 -1.66 -13.55 18.28
CA LEU A 111 -0.38 -14.15 18.65
C LEU A 111 -0.29 -14.34 20.19
N LYS A 112 -0.29 -15.59 20.65
CA LYS A 112 0.02 -15.92 22.05
C LYS A 112 1.45 -15.52 22.40
N GLY A 113 1.63 -14.87 23.54
CA GLY A 113 2.93 -14.39 23.97
C GLY A 113 3.39 -13.11 23.27
N GLY A 114 2.70 -12.66 22.20
CA GLY A 114 2.97 -11.43 21.48
C GLY A 114 4.39 -11.34 20.91
N ILE A 115 4.88 -10.11 20.71
CA ILE A 115 6.21 -9.88 20.13
C ILE A 115 7.36 -10.38 21.04
N VAL A 116 7.11 -10.58 22.34
CA VAL A 116 8.11 -11.20 23.24
C VAL A 116 8.35 -12.65 22.80
N ALA A 117 7.29 -13.47 22.65
CA ALA A 117 7.45 -14.84 22.19
C ALA A 117 8.01 -14.89 20.76
N TRP A 118 7.64 -13.94 19.88
CA TRP A 118 8.19 -13.81 18.55
C TRP A 118 9.71 -13.63 18.53
N LYS A 119 10.22 -12.69 19.37
CA LYS A 119 11.67 -12.45 19.53
C LYS A 119 12.40 -13.63 20.19
N GLU A 120 11.79 -14.26 21.20
CA GLU A 120 12.35 -15.45 21.88
C GLU A 120 12.48 -16.66 20.94
N ALA A 121 11.61 -16.76 19.95
CA ALA A 121 11.69 -17.76 18.88
C ALA A 121 12.73 -17.41 17.76
N GLY A 122 13.48 -16.30 17.93
CA GLY A 122 14.47 -15.85 16.95
C GLY A 122 13.88 -15.26 15.67
N MET A 123 12.59 -14.91 15.68
CA MET A 123 11.94 -14.36 14.49
C MET A 123 12.32 -12.88 14.29
N PRO A 124 12.45 -12.42 13.02
CA PRO A 124 12.92 -11.09 12.71
C PRO A 124 11.94 -10.00 13.13
N VAL A 125 12.52 -8.86 13.51
CA VAL A 125 11.79 -7.60 13.73
C VAL A 125 12.51 -6.48 12.98
N THR A 126 11.74 -5.46 12.60
CA THR A 126 12.26 -4.23 11.99
C THR A 126 12.00 -3.02 12.87
N THR A 127 12.78 -1.97 12.70
CA THR A 127 12.51 -0.62 13.24
C THR A 127 12.08 0.35 12.16
N ASP A 128 11.97 -0.10 10.91
CA ASP A 128 11.42 0.67 9.82
C ASP A 128 9.95 1.00 10.12
N THR A 129 9.61 2.29 10.14
CA THR A 129 8.27 2.76 10.51
C THR A 129 7.34 2.97 9.33
N TYR A 130 7.78 2.67 8.11
CA TYR A 130 6.94 2.78 6.92
C TYR A 130 5.95 1.61 6.84
N GLU A 131 4.72 1.93 6.46
CA GLU A 131 3.72 0.91 6.20
C GLU A 131 4.06 0.17 4.90
N VAL A 132 4.02 -1.15 4.95
CA VAL A 132 4.42 -2.02 3.84
C VAL A 132 3.25 -2.89 3.40
N ASP A 133 2.89 -2.78 2.12
CA ASP A 133 1.96 -3.70 1.46
C ASP A 133 2.71 -4.67 0.55
N VAL A 134 2.27 -5.91 0.55
CA VAL A 134 2.90 -6.98 -0.23
C VAL A 134 1.89 -7.59 -1.17
N PHE A 135 2.31 -7.81 -2.41
CA PHE A 135 1.49 -8.43 -3.44
C PHE A 135 2.24 -9.57 -4.13
N LYS A 136 1.49 -10.52 -4.66
CA LYS A 136 2.03 -11.59 -5.50
C LYS A 136 1.87 -11.24 -6.97
N THR A 137 2.93 -11.47 -7.74
CA THR A 137 2.91 -11.40 -9.19
C THR A 137 2.29 -12.66 -9.79
N ARG A 138 2.16 -12.70 -11.11
CA ARG A 138 1.61 -13.88 -11.81
C ARG A 138 2.42 -15.15 -11.57
N SER A 139 3.74 -15.07 -11.50
CA SER A 139 4.61 -16.23 -11.23
C SER A 139 4.73 -16.57 -9.75
N GLY A 140 4.09 -15.78 -8.86
CA GLY A 140 4.15 -15.95 -7.40
C GLY A 140 5.32 -15.24 -6.71
N LYS A 141 6.13 -14.46 -7.45
CA LYS A 141 7.14 -13.56 -6.85
C LYS A 141 6.44 -12.48 -6.01
N THR A 142 7.21 -11.82 -5.18
CA THR A 142 6.69 -10.81 -4.25
C THR A 142 7.09 -9.41 -4.69
N VAL A 143 6.14 -8.48 -4.69
CA VAL A 143 6.39 -7.04 -4.80
C VAL A 143 6.00 -6.40 -3.47
N LYS A 144 6.89 -5.62 -2.86
CA LYS A 144 6.61 -4.83 -1.67
C LYS A 144 6.46 -3.37 -2.05
N PHE A 145 5.52 -2.68 -1.40
CA PHE A 145 5.31 -1.23 -1.52
C PHE A 145 5.43 -0.61 -0.14
N HIS A 146 6.34 0.33 0.01
CA HIS A 146 6.54 1.10 1.24
C HIS A 146 5.94 2.50 1.05
N ALA A 147 5.01 2.87 1.91
CA ALA A 147 4.45 4.22 1.95
C ALA A 147 5.43 5.13 2.70
N LEU A 148 6.21 5.92 1.97
CA LEU A 148 7.26 6.73 2.59
C LEU A 148 6.70 8.08 3.05
N MET A 149 6.34 8.95 2.12
CA MET A 149 5.89 10.29 2.40
C MET A 149 5.25 10.90 1.15
N HIS A 150 4.07 11.50 1.28
CA HIS A 150 3.38 12.27 0.24
C HIS A 150 3.18 11.48 -1.07
N ALA A 151 4.02 11.68 -2.09
CA ALA A 151 4.03 10.90 -3.33
C ALA A 151 5.20 9.91 -3.42
N CYS A 152 6.06 9.85 -2.39
CA CYS A 152 7.22 8.97 -2.39
C CYS A 152 6.79 7.53 -2.11
N ILE A 153 7.07 6.64 -3.04
CA ILE A 153 6.82 5.21 -2.92
C ILE A 153 8.14 4.46 -3.18
N ARG A 154 8.56 3.63 -2.23
CA ARG A 154 9.63 2.66 -2.46
C ARG A 154 9.02 1.30 -2.78
N MET A 155 9.58 0.62 -3.77
CA MET A 155 9.14 -0.73 -4.16
C MET A 155 10.32 -1.69 -4.19
N GLU A 156 10.09 -2.91 -3.74
CA GLU A 156 11.06 -4.01 -3.86
C GLU A 156 10.47 -5.11 -4.73
N TYR A 157 11.23 -5.57 -5.74
CA TYR A 157 10.85 -6.68 -6.59
C TYR A 157 12.07 -7.50 -7.04
N ASP A 158 12.12 -8.78 -6.70
CA ASP A 158 13.14 -9.73 -7.17
C ASP A 158 14.60 -9.23 -6.96
N GLY A 159 14.85 -8.64 -5.78
CA GLY A 159 16.13 -8.02 -5.44
C GLY A 159 16.41 -6.68 -6.11
N LYS A 160 15.42 -6.10 -6.78
CA LYS A 160 15.45 -4.76 -7.38
C LYS A 160 14.84 -3.73 -6.46
N GLU A 161 15.51 -2.59 -6.36
CA GLU A 161 15.04 -1.39 -5.66
C GLU A 161 14.47 -0.40 -6.67
N ILE A 162 13.24 0.05 -6.43
CA ILE A 162 12.49 0.94 -7.32
C ILE A 162 11.97 2.10 -6.49
N GLU A 163 12.25 3.31 -6.90
CA GLU A 163 11.82 4.53 -6.20
C GLU A 163 10.93 5.38 -7.11
N ILE A 164 9.86 5.92 -6.55
CA ILE A 164 8.92 6.80 -7.24
C ILE A 164 8.93 8.15 -6.51
N ASP A 165 9.20 9.23 -7.25
CA ASP A 165 9.21 10.61 -6.76
C ASP A 165 9.95 10.77 -5.41
N PRO A 166 11.22 10.31 -5.28
CA PRO A 166 11.91 10.31 -3.99
C PRO A 166 12.33 11.73 -3.60
N VAL A 167 11.74 12.21 -2.49
CA VAL A 167 12.03 13.52 -1.87
C VAL A 167 12.39 13.30 -0.41
N ALA A 168 13.58 13.76 0.02
CA ALA A 168 14.07 13.50 1.37
C ALA A 168 13.33 14.31 2.44
N LYS A 169 12.80 15.48 2.10
CA LYS A 169 12.14 16.35 3.07
C LYS A 169 10.96 17.09 2.45
N LEU A 170 9.83 16.99 3.12
CA LEU A 170 8.65 17.78 2.80
C LEU A 170 8.02 18.29 4.11
N ARG A 171 7.90 19.63 4.26
CA ARG A 171 7.40 20.28 5.49
C ARG A 171 8.23 19.85 6.73
N ASP A 172 7.60 19.18 7.69
CA ASP A 172 8.20 18.68 8.93
C ASP A 172 8.55 17.18 8.88
N ARG A 173 8.27 16.51 7.76
CA ARG A 173 8.60 15.09 7.55
C ARG A 173 9.90 14.93 6.79
N THR A 174 10.62 13.86 7.11
CA THR A 174 11.87 13.47 6.46
C THR A 174 11.91 11.96 6.24
N VAL A 175 12.53 11.56 5.13
CA VAL A 175 12.87 10.18 4.80
C VAL A 175 14.39 10.06 4.77
N ASP A 176 14.95 9.12 5.51
CA ASP A 176 16.41 8.86 5.50
C ASP A 176 16.78 7.92 4.34
N PHE A 177 16.82 8.47 3.13
CA PHE A 177 17.23 7.72 1.95
C PHE A 177 18.70 7.25 1.99
N ALA A 178 19.54 7.76 2.91
CA ALA A 178 20.89 7.27 3.07
C ALA A 178 20.94 5.85 3.66
N SER A 179 19.87 5.45 4.35
CA SER A 179 19.73 4.09 4.89
C SER A 179 19.26 3.06 3.85
N PHE A 180 18.79 3.50 2.68
CA PHE A 180 18.26 2.62 1.63
C PHE A 180 19.36 2.14 0.68
N PRO A 181 19.17 0.98 0.05
CA PRO A 181 20.02 0.55 -1.06
C PRO A 181 20.02 1.55 -2.21
N LYS A 182 20.99 1.46 -3.11
CA LYS A 182 20.94 2.19 -4.37
C LYS A 182 19.83 1.63 -5.24
N ALA A 183 19.09 2.51 -5.89
CA ALA A 183 17.98 2.12 -6.74
C ALA A 183 18.45 1.50 -8.06
N ASP A 184 17.75 0.45 -8.50
CA ASP A 184 17.86 -0.04 -9.88
C ASP A 184 17.07 0.86 -10.84
N TYR A 185 15.89 1.33 -10.39
CA TYR A 185 15.00 2.20 -11.16
C TYR A 185 14.51 3.36 -10.31
N ILE A 186 14.54 4.55 -10.87
CA ILE A 186 13.93 5.74 -10.27
C ILE A 186 12.95 6.33 -11.30
N PHE A 187 11.71 6.51 -10.90
CA PHE A 187 10.69 7.16 -11.70
C PHE A 187 10.39 8.53 -11.12
N VAL A 188 10.37 9.55 -11.98
CA VAL A 188 9.97 10.90 -11.61
C VAL A 188 8.81 11.33 -12.50
N THR A 189 7.68 11.67 -11.88
CA THR A 189 6.46 12.04 -12.59
C THR A 189 6.56 13.45 -13.18
N HIS A 190 7.04 14.41 -12.40
CA HIS A 190 7.19 15.80 -12.79
C HIS A 190 8.15 16.58 -11.88
N GLU A 191 8.41 17.85 -12.20
CA GLU A 191 9.49 18.66 -11.61
C GLU A 191 9.12 19.45 -10.34
N HIS A 192 7.92 19.32 -9.79
CA HIS A 192 7.58 20.05 -8.56
C HIS A 192 8.42 19.56 -7.37
N PRO A 193 8.73 20.46 -6.40
CA PRO A 193 9.67 20.13 -5.31
C PRO A 193 9.23 19.01 -4.38
N ASP A 194 7.97 18.64 -4.39
CA ASP A 194 7.39 17.52 -3.64
C ASP A 194 7.42 16.18 -4.38
N HIS A 195 7.95 16.19 -5.65
CA HIS A 195 8.16 15.00 -6.49
C HIS A 195 9.61 14.89 -7.01
N TYR A 196 10.34 16.02 -7.05
CA TYR A 196 11.68 16.08 -7.61
C TYR A 196 12.67 16.70 -6.62
N ASP A 197 13.60 15.88 -6.11
CA ASP A 197 14.73 16.31 -5.29
C ASP A 197 16.04 15.80 -5.90
N ALA A 198 16.77 16.67 -6.60
CA ALA A 198 18.01 16.30 -7.27
C ALA A 198 19.09 15.74 -6.33
N ALA A 199 19.10 16.12 -5.06
CA ALA A 199 20.05 15.61 -4.09
C ALA A 199 19.71 14.16 -3.73
N THR A 200 18.43 13.87 -3.47
CA THR A 200 17.94 12.52 -3.20
C THR A 200 18.10 11.61 -4.42
N LEU A 201 17.78 12.08 -5.62
CA LEU A 201 18.02 11.34 -6.87
C LEU A 201 19.48 10.91 -7.00
N ARG A 202 20.45 11.83 -6.76
CA ARG A 202 21.89 11.50 -6.78
C ARG A 202 22.28 10.54 -5.66
N LEU A 203 21.71 10.75 -4.47
CA LEU A 203 21.95 9.87 -3.32
C LEU A 203 21.53 8.43 -3.61
N LEU A 204 20.41 8.21 -4.26
CA LEU A 204 19.90 6.88 -4.61
C LEU A 204 20.54 6.28 -5.86
N SER A 205 21.15 7.10 -6.73
CA SER A 205 21.73 6.64 -7.97
C SER A 205 23.08 5.94 -7.79
N ALA A 206 23.33 4.94 -8.62
CA ALA A 206 24.60 4.27 -8.87
C ALA A 206 24.81 4.13 -10.40
N GLU A 207 25.91 3.54 -10.85
CA GLU A 207 26.22 3.36 -12.28
C GLU A 207 25.11 2.55 -13.02
N HIS A 208 24.49 1.60 -12.34
CA HIS A 208 23.44 0.75 -12.90
C HIS A 208 22.03 1.35 -12.81
N THR A 209 21.86 2.46 -12.11
CA THR A 209 20.54 3.06 -11.90
C THR A 209 19.98 3.63 -13.19
N ARG A 210 18.75 3.27 -13.52
CA ARG A 210 18.00 3.87 -14.62
C ARG A 210 17.04 4.90 -14.07
N LEU A 211 17.27 6.18 -14.37
CA LEU A 211 16.36 7.28 -14.06
C LEU A 211 15.39 7.47 -15.24
N ILE A 212 14.12 7.26 -15.03
CA ILE A 212 13.04 7.39 -16.00
C ILE A 212 12.20 8.62 -15.61
N ALA A 213 12.06 9.57 -16.52
CA ALA A 213 11.38 10.82 -16.23
C ALA A 213 10.78 11.47 -17.49
N ASN A 214 9.97 12.54 -17.30
CA ASN A 214 9.65 13.42 -18.41
C ASN A 214 10.91 14.22 -18.84
N LYS A 215 10.83 14.83 -20.01
CA LYS A 215 11.98 15.58 -20.57
C LYS A 215 12.52 16.66 -19.62
N ARG A 216 11.63 17.38 -18.93
CA ARG A 216 12.01 18.48 -18.05
C ARG A 216 12.80 17.99 -16.83
N CYS A 217 12.36 16.94 -16.17
CA CYS A 217 13.09 16.34 -15.05
C CYS A 217 14.46 15.79 -15.48
N ALA A 218 14.54 15.11 -16.63
CA ALA A 218 15.79 14.60 -17.17
C ALA A 218 16.77 15.74 -17.50
N ASP A 219 16.30 16.83 -18.13
CA ASP A 219 17.11 18.02 -18.39
C ASP A 219 17.63 18.67 -17.10
N MET A 220 16.77 18.81 -16.07
CA MET A 220 17.14 19.36 -14.76
C MET A 220 18.16 18.50 -14.00
N PHE A 221 18.07 17.20 -14.12
CA PHE A 221 19.00 16.26 -13.51
C PHE A 221 20.34 16.19 -14.28
N GLY A 222 20.31 16.45 -15.58
CA GLY A 222 21.43 16.39 -16.51
C GLY A 222 21.65 15.02 -17.15
N SER A 223 20.76 14.06 -16.88
CA SER A 223 20.74 12.71 -17.48
C SER A 223 19.39 12.05 -17.22
N GLY A 224 19.19 10.86 -17.81
CA GLY A 224 18.00 10.05 -17.62
C GLY A 224 17.36 9.61 -18.93
N GLU A 225 16.48 8.62 -18.84
CA GLU A 225 15.71 8.10 -19.96
C GLU A 225 14.38 8.86 -20.04
N VAL A 226 14.20 9.60 -21.11
CA VAL A 226 13.02 10.45 -21.29
C VAL A 226 11.86 9.61 -21.80
N MET A 227 10.71 9.75 -21.14
CA MET A 227 9.43 9.25 -21.62
C MET A 227 8.42 10.40 -21.77
N ALA A 228 7.72 10.40 -22.89
CA ALA A 228 6.55 11.25 -23.13
C ALA A 228 5.26 10.44 -22.98
N ASN A 229 4.12 11.11 -22.80
CA ASN A 229 2.82 10.42 -22.70
C ASN A 229 2.58 9.51 -23.92
N GLY A 230 2.30 8.24 -23.66
CA GLY A 230 2.10 7.20 -24.66
C GLY A 230 3.33 6.33 -24.96
N ASP A 231 4.52 6.73 -24.50
CA ASP A 231 5.72 5.93 -24.65
C ASP A 231 5.67 4.67 -23.81
N ARG A 232 6.32 3.61 -24.32
CA ARG A 232 6.48 2.32 -23.64
C ARG A 232 7.95 1.91 -23.66
N MET A 233 8.40 1.35 -22.53
CA MET A 233 9.78 0.91 -22.37
C MET A 233 9.84 -0.46 -21.70
N LYS A 234 10.73 -1.33 -22.18
CA LYS A 234 11.07 -2.59 -21.51
C LYS A 234 12.27 -2.34 -20.60
N LEU A 235 12.10 -2.61 -19.32
CA LEU A 235 13.12 -2.42 -18.28
C LEU A 235 13.86 -3.71 -17.99
N ALA A 236 13.12 -4.83 -17.90
CA ALA A 236 13.62 -6.19 -17.77
C ALA A 236 12.73 -7.16 -18.55
N GLU A 237 13.05 -8.47 -18.51
CA GLU A 237 12.26 -9.48 -19.24
C GLU A 237 10.78 -9.49 -18.80
N ASP A 238 10.57 -9.33 -17.51
CA ASP A 238 9.27 -9.35 -16.85
C ASP A 238 8.82 -7.97 -16.31
N PHE A 239 9.51 -6.88 -16.71
CA PHE A 239 9.21 -5.53 -16.24
C PHE A 239 9.15 -4.53 -17.41
N THR A 240 7.97 -3.93 -17.62
CA THR A 240 7.73 -2.87 -18.60
C THR A 240 7.06 -1.67 -17.95
N VAL A 241 7.22 -0.50 -18.55
CA VAL A 241 6.57 0.75 -18.14
C VAL A 241 5.91 1.43 -19.34
N GLU A 242 4.75 2.04 -19.10
CA GLU A 242 4.06 2.95 -20.04
C GLU A 242 3.88 4.30 -19.34
N ALA A 243 4.30 5.38 -19.98
CA ALA A 243 4.04 6.74 -19.53
C ALA A 243 2.64 7.16 -20.01
N VAL A 244 1.81 7.60 -19.07
CA VAL A 244 0.44 8.04 -19.34
C VAL A 244 0.26 9.50 -18.95
N PRO A 245 -0.71 10.24 -19.53
CA PRO A 245 -0.93 11.63 -19.19
C PRO A 245 -1.27 11.85 -17.71
N ALA A 246 -0.72 12.92 -17.13
CA ALA A 246 -1.10 13.46 -15.84
C ALA A 246 -1.27 14.99 -15.99
N TYR A 247 -2.48 15.51 -15.73
CA TYR A 247 -2.75 16.94 -15.88
C TYR A 247 -4.04 17.39 -15.19
N ASN A 248 -4.20 18.71 -15.00
CA ASN A 248 -5.42 19.34 -14.48
C ASN A 248 -6.37 19.74 -15.61
N THR A 249 -7.67 19.48 -15.40
CA THR A 249 -8.76 19.82 -16.34
C THR A 249 -9.61 20.98 -15.85
N THR A 250 -9.67 21.23 -14.55
CA THR A 250 -10.49 22.30 -13.94
C THR A 250 -9.99 23.66 -14.37
N GLU A 251 -10.92 24.52 -14.80
CA GLU A 251 -10.61 25.91 -15.19
C GLU A 251 -9.88 26.66 -14.07
N GLY A 252 -8.79 27.37 -14.42
CA GLY A 252 -7.95 28.06 -13.47
C GLY A 252 -6.98 27.18 -12.68
N ARG A 253 -6.89 25.88 -12.99
CA ARG A 253 -5.93 24.96 -12.35
C ARG A 253 -4.94 24.31 -13.31
N GLN A 254 -5.14 24.45 -14.63
CA GLN A 254 -4.31 23.82 -15.65
C GLN A 254 -2.85 24.27 -15.58
N GLN A 255 -2.56 25.44 -14.97
CA GLN A 255 -1.20 25.92 -14.78
C GLN A 255 -0.38 25.07 -13.80
N PHE A 256 -1.02 24.37 -12.88
CA PHE A 256 -0.30 23.46 -11.95
C PHE A 256 0.30 22.29 -12.72
N HIS A 257 -0.52 21.58 -13.47
CA HIS A 257 -0.10 20.43 -14.26
C HIS A 257 -0.69 20.56 -15.68
N PRO A 258 0.04 21.22 -16.61
CA PRO A 258 -0.40 21.41 -18.00
C PRO A 258 -0.46 20.09 -18.75
N LYS A 259 -1.44 19.94 -19.63
CA LYS A 259 -1.57 18.76 -20.49
C LYS A 259 -0.32 18.52 -21.33
N ALA A 260 0.07 17.25 -21.49
CA ALA A 260 1.22 16.75 -22.25
C ALA A 260 2.61 17.13 -21.71
N ARG A 261 2.70 17.57 -20.45
CA ARG A 261 3.98 17.86 -19.77
C ARG A 261 4.38 16.73 -18.81
N ASP A 262 3.47 16.31 -17.94
CA ASP A 262 3.73 15.45 -16.81
C ASP A 262 3.29 14.02 -17.09
N ASN A 263 3.94 13.07 -16.44
CA ASN A 263 3.67 11.65 -16.59
C ASN A 263 3.05 11.06 -15.33
N GLY A 264 2.02 10.22 -15.52
CA GLY A 264 1.80 9.06 -14.68
C GLY A 264 2.50 7.84 -15.30
N TYR A 265 2.62 6.75 -14.55
CA TYR A 265 3.26 5.53 -15.02
C TYR A 265 2.38 4.30 -14.78
N VAL A 266 2.25 3.44 -15.79
CA VAL A 266 1.71 2.09 -15.63
C VAL A 266 2.87 1.11 -15.69
N LEU A 267 3.21 0.54 -14.54
CA LEU A 267 4.24 -0.48 -14.40
C LEU A 267 3.58 -1.86 -14.57
N THR A 268 4.16 -2.72 -15.39
CA THR A 268 3.76 -4.14 -15.48
C THR A 268 4.93 -5.00 -15.05
N ILE A 269 4.79 -5.61 -13.87
CA ILE A 269 5.84 -6.37 -13.18
C ILE A 269 5.38 -7.82 -13.07
N ASP A 270 5.92 -8.71 -13.89
CA ASP A 270 5.52 -10.12 -13.96
C ASP A 270 3.99 -10.30 -13.95
N GLY A 271 3.31 -9.50 -14.78
CA GLY A 271 1.87 -9.51 -14.95
C GLY A 271 1.06 -8.75 -13.88
N LEU A 272 1.67 -8.27 -12.79
CA LEU A 272 1.06 -7.33 -11.84
C LEU A 272 1.09 -5.92 -12.45
N ARG A 273 -0.09 -5.30 -12.61
CA ARG A 273 -0.21 -3.97 -13.22
C ARG A 273 -0.47 -2.91 -12.16
N VAL A 274 0.45 -1.95 -12.08
CA VAL A 274 0.43 -0.86 -11.10
C VAL A 274 0.35 0.47 -11.82
N TYR A 275 -0.69 1.26 -11.55
CA TYR A 275 -0.81 2.61 -12.06
C TYR A 275 -0.48 3.63 -10.95
N ILE A 276 0.52 4.46 -11.20
CA ILE A 276 0.92 5.59 -10.38
C ILE A 276 0.53 6.83 -11.15
N ALA A 277 -0.48 7.55 -10.66
CA ALA A 277 -1.12 8.60 -11.45
C ALA A 277 -0.27 9.87 -11.60
N GLY A 278 0.67 10.13 -10.67
CA GLY A 278 1.29 11.45 -10.57
C GLY A 278 0.26 12.50 -10.17
N ASP A 279 0.58 13.77 -10.38
CA ASP A 279 -0.35 14.85 -10.09
C ASP A 279 -1.30 15.09 -11.26
N THR A 280 -2.54 14.70 -11.05
CA THR A 280 -3.59 14.75 -12.07
C THR A 280 -4.97 14.94 -11.48
N GLU A 281 -5.92 15.42 -12.27
CA GLU A 281 -7.35 15.26 -12.02
C GLU A 281 -7.90 14.01 -12.73
N ASP A 282 -9.22 13.77 -12.66
CA ASP A 282 -9.93 12.64 -13.28
C ASP A 282 -10.05 12.79 -14.81
N ILE A 283 -8.94 12.67 -15.50
CA ILE A 283 -8.83 12.89 -16.95
C ILE A 283 -9.51 11.80 -17.78
N ALA A 284 -9.94 12.14 -18.98
CA ALA A 284 -10.67 11.23 -19.88
C ALA A 284 -9.83 10.00 -20.29
N GLU A 285 -8.51 10.16 -20.41
CA GLU A 285 -7.55 9.13 -20.77
C GLU A 285 -7.50 7.96 -19.76
N MET A 286 -7.92 8.18 -18.51
CA MET A 286 -8.02 7.10 -17.51
C MET A 286 -8.98 5.99 -17.94
N SER A 287 -9.95 6.30 -18.81
CA SER A 287 -10.85 5.30 -19.38
C SER A 287 -10.15 4.26 -20.28
N ALA A 288 -8.96 4.56 -20.79
CA ALA A 288 -8.14 3.64 -21.57
C ALA A 288 -7.17 2.80 -20.72
N ILE A 289 -6.96 3.16 -19.45
CA ILE A 289 -6.09 2.43 -18.52
C ILE A 289 -6.90 1.26 -17.95
N LYS A 290 -6.57 0.03 -18.35
CA LYS A 290 -7.35 -1.18 -18.05
C LYS A 290 -6.53 -2.21 -17.30
N ASP A 291 -7.24 -3.17 -16.69
CA ASP A 291 -6.66 -4.35 -16.02
C ASP A 291 -5.64 -3.96 -14.95
N ILE A 292 -5.95 -2.92 -14.17
CA ILE A 292 -5.10 -2.41 -13.11
C ILE A 292 -5.35 -3.22 -11.82
N ASP A 293 -4.29 -3.81 -11.29
CA ASP A 293 -4.33 -4.50 -10.01
C ASP A 293 -4.23 -3.48 -8.86
N ILE A 294 -3.32 -2.51 -8.97
CA ILE A 294 -3.04 -1.53 -7.92
C ILE A 294 -3.01 -0.14 -8.55
N VAL A 295 -3.68 0.83 -7.92
CA VAL A 295 -3.60 2.23 -8.32
C VAL A 295 -3.24 3.14 -7.15
N PHE A 296 -2.39 4.11 -7.43
CA PHE A 296 -2.10 5.26 -6.54
C PHE A 296 -2.74 6.50 -7.16
N LEU A 297 -3.75 7.08 -6.48
CA LEU A 297 -4.47 8.27 -6.94
C LEU A 297 -4.28 9.43 -5.97
N PRO A 298 -3.91 10.63 -6.45
CA PRO A 298 -3.74 11.81 -5.61
C PRO A 298 -5.08 12.44 -5.24
N CYS A 299 -5.15 13.06 -4.07
CA CYS A 299 -6.38 13.72 -3.59
C CYS A 299 -6.07 14.96 -2.75
N ASN A 300 -5.49 16.00 -3.37
CA ASN A 300 -5.05 17.21 -2.68
C ASN A 300 -5.45 18.48 -3.44
N GLN A 301 -6.48 19.15 -3.00
CA GLN A 301 -6.92 20.40 -3.60
C GLN A 301 -6.02 21.59 -3.20
N PRO A 302 -5.77 22.55 -4.11
CA PRO A 302 -6.31 22.69 -5.47
C PRO A 302 -5.48 21.99 -6.57
N PHE A 303 -4.50 21.20 -6.21
CA PHE A 303 -3.43 20.72 -7.12
C PHE A 303 -3.84 19.46 -7.89
N THR A 304 -4.58 18.57 -7.25
CA THR A 304 -4.99 17.28 -7.80
C THR A 304 -6.51 17.04 -7.65
N MET A 305 -6.97 15.80 -7.50
CA MET A 305 -8.39 15.45 -7.43
C MET A 305 -9.07 15.97 -6.15
N THR A 306 -10.36 16.25 -6.24
CA THR A 306 -11.26 16.20 -5.08
C THR A 306 -11.55 14.73 -4.72
N VAL A 307 -12.18 14.50 -3.56
CA VAL A 307 -12.66 13.17 -3.18
C VAL A 307 -13.63 12.60 -4.24
N GLU A 308 -14.54 13.42 -4.76
CA GLU A 308 -15.52 13.02 -5.80
C GLU A 308 -14.83 12.67 -7.13
N GLN A 309 -13.81 13.45 -7.53
CA GLN A 309 -13.02 13.16 -8.73
C GLN A 309 -12.24 11.85 -8.56
N LEU A 310 -11.63 11.61 -7.39
CA LEU A 310 -10.93 10.37 -7.10
C LEU A 310 -11.88 9.17 -7.14
N VAL A 311 -13.07 9.26 -6.53
CA VAL A 311 -14.09 8.22 -6.58
C VAL A 311 -14.49 7.92 -8.03
N LYS A 312 -14.69 8.96 -8.86
CA LYS A 312 -15.02 8.81 -10.29
C LYS A 312 -13.86 8.15 -11.06
N ALA A 313 -12.61 8.57 -10.81
CA ALA A 313 -11.43 7.96 -11.41
C ALA A 313 -11.32 6.48 -11.03
N ALA A 314 -11.47 6.14 -9.75
CA ALA A 314 -11.44 4.76 -9.27
C ALA A 314 -12.52 3.89 -9.94
N LYS A 315 -13.75 4.38 -10.06
CA LYS A 315 -14.86 3.69 -10.77
C LYS A 315 -14.62 3.53 -12.28
N THR A 316 -13.85 4.45 -12.88
CA THR A 316 -13.48 4.39 -14.30
C THR A 316 -12.38 3.37 -14.57
N ILE A 317 -11.34 3.35 -13.73
CA ILE A 317 -10.17 2.46 -13.83
C ILE A 317 -10.53 1.06 -13.37
N LYS A 318 -11.33 0.92 -12.30
CA LYS A 318 -11.73 -0.32 -11.62
C LYS A 318 -10.52 -1.16 -11.17
N PRO A 319 -9.63 -0.61 -10.37
CA PRO A 319 -8.50 -1.37 -9.83
C PRO A 319 -8.97 -2.39 -8.80
N LYS A 320 -8.15 -3.41 -8.49
CA LYS A 320 -8.41 -4.30 -7.36
C LYS A 320 -8.10 -3.62 -6.03
N VAL A 321 -7.00 -2.83 -6.00
CA VAL A 321 -6.55 -2.10 -4.81
C VAL A 321 -6.33 -0.64 -5.16
N LEU A 322 -6.81 0.26 -4.30
CA LEU A 322 -6.62 1.70 -4.38
C LEU A 322 -5.86 2.21 -3.16
N PHE A 323 -4.75 2.88 -3.40
CA PHE A 323 -4.03 3.69 -2.43
C PHE A 323 -4.30 5.18 -2.72
N PRO A 324 -5.07 5.90 -1.88
CA PRO A 324 -5.02 7.34 -1.90
C PRO A 324 -3.65 7.79 -1.40
N TYR A 325 -2.98 8.65 -2.14
CA TYR A 325 -1.68 9.22 -1.79
C TYR A 325 -1.67 10.71 -2.13
N HIS A 326 -0.62 11.45 -1.80
CA HIS A 326 -0.57 12.90 -2.06
C HIS A 326 -1.89 13.61 -1.64
N TYR A 327 -2.40 13.28 -0.46
CA TYR A 327 -3.72 13.78 -0.05
C TYR A 327 -3.64 15.00 0.90
N GLY A 328 -2.46 15.36 1.39
CA GLY A 328 -2.27 16.51 2.27
C GLY A 328 -3.18 16.43 3.51
N GLN A 329 -4.05 17.41 3.64
CA GLN A 329 -5.03 17.47 4.72
C GLN A 329 -6.44 16.99 4.31
N THR A 330 -6.58 16.42 3.11
CA THR A 330 -7.86 15.88 2.65
C THR A 330 -8.26 14.66 3.50
N ASP A 331 -9.48 14.64 4.00
CA ASP A 331 -10.01 13.49 4.74
C ASP A 331 -10.34 12.33 3.80
N VAL A 332 -9.35 11.49 3.55
CA VAL A 332 -9.48 10.29 2.71
C VAL A 332 -10.17 9.12 3.43
N SER A 333 -10.48 9.22 4.73
CA SER A 333 -11.23 8.21 5.48
C SER A 333 -12.67 8.04 4.97
N THR A 334 -13.14 9.00 4.18
CA THR A 334 -14.44 8.96 3.50
C THR A 334 -14.46 8.06 2.25
N LEU A 335 -13.31 7.66 1.70
CA LEU A 335 -13.23 6.88 0.46
C LEU A 335 -13.78 5.45 0.57
N PRO A 336 -13.47 4.64 1.62
CA PRO A 336 -13.98 3.27 1.73
C PRO A 336 -15.51 3.19 1.65
N PRO A 337 -16.32 3.99 2.38
CA PRO A 337 -17.77 3.94 2.25
C PRO A 337 -18.27 4.43 0.88
N LEU A 338 -17.59 5.39 0.21
CA LEU A 338 -17.99 5.89 -1.11
C LEU A 338 -17.71 4.90 -2.26
N LEU A 339 -16.79 3.96 -2.03
CA LEU A 339 -16.44 2.90 -2.98
C LEU A 339 -16.99 1.52 -2.56
N GLN A 340 -17.83 1.48 -1.54
CA GLN A 340 -18.47 0.24 -1.10
C GLN A 340 -19.28 -0.40 -2.23
N GLY A 341 -19.08 -1.70 -2.46
CA GLY A 341 -19.76 -2.45 -3.51
C GLY A 341 -19.13 -2.38 -4.91
N GLU A 342 -18.08 -1.57 -5.09
CA GLU A 342 -17.36 -1.47 -6.38
C GLU A 342 -16.30 -2.60 -6.56
N GLY A 343 -16.05 -3.42 -5.55
CA GLY A 343 -15.02 -4.47 -5.60
C GLY A 343 -13.60 -3.94 -5.51
N ILE A 344 -13.41 -2.73 -4.95
CA ILE A 344 -12.12 -2.05 -4.80
C ILE A 344 -11.72 -2.10 -3.33
N ASP A 345 -10.55 -2.69 -3.03
CA ASP A 345 -9.94 -2.66 -1.70
C ASP A 345 -9.21 -1.31 -1.51
N VAL A 346 -9.79 -0.42 -0.71
CA VAL A 346 -9.21 0.91 -0.42
C VAL A 346 -8.27 0.81 0.77
N ARG A 347 -6.99 1.12 0.55
CA ARG A 347 -5.94 1.04 1.58
C ARG A 347 -5.37 2.42 1.87
N ILE A 348 -5.80 3.04 2.95
CA ILE A 348 -5.25 4.32 3.41
C ILE A 348 -3.96 4.04 4.17
N ARG A 349 -2.87 4.75 3.80
CA ARG A 349 -1.54 4.66 4.43
C ARG A 349 -1.07 6.05 4.85
N HIS A 350 -0.11 6.10 5.78
CA HIS A 350 0.38 7.36 6.35
C HIS A 350 1.41 8.03 5.42
N TYR A 351 0.94 8.54 4.29
CA TYR A 351 1.76 9.36 3.39
C TYR A 351 1.96 10.78 3.91
N GLU A 352 1.03 11.32 4.73
CA GLU A 352 1.02 12.70 5.23
C GLU A 352 1.35 12.81 6.73
#